data_0f1cbe19488cba48fbaec9d2bc10fd97
#
_entry.id   0f1cbe19488cba48fbaec9d2bc10fd97
#
_cell.length_a   1.000
_cell.length_b   1.000
_cell.length_c   1.000
_cell.angle_alpha   90.00
_cell.angle_beta   90.00
_cell.angle_gamma   90.00
#
_symmetry.space_group_name_H-M   'P 1'
#
loop_
_entity.id
_entity.type
_entity.pdbx_description
1 polymer ?
#
loop_
_entity_poly.entity_id
_entity_poly.type
_entity_poly.pdbx_seq_one_letter_code
_entity_poly.pdbx_strand_id
1 'polypeptide(L)'
;MARVIFVTASFTYGGAERHSIAVMNRLAERGHECHAVYIKNVDTQLNRIQLRDGGTVRCLNAARYFDRRALVDFAAHISRIRPSAIVSANPYALMHSWLALRLTRLRVPLIVTFHSTRLLGAKERLQMMIYRLFFWMADCSVFVCEKQRRHWLRRGVFSRRNEVIYNGVDTEEFCDGGNPRERATLRGALGFSDADYVIGVPALLRREKNHLQLVDAIATLRKRGIPARALLIGDGEMRAAIETRARELNIESDVVITGLQREVRPYIAACDAMALCSFTEAFSLAAIEAMALSMPLVHSDVGGAAEMIVPGWNGFLFPVGDTRALVDKLATLADQTVSRRMGKNARDVVERLFSEKTMVDRYERLLLDLCRARSGAREAMAN
;
A
#
# COMPACT_ATOMS: atom_id res chain seq x y z
N MET A 1 -5.81 -24.05 -12.16
CA MET A 1 -6.31 -23.79 -10.79
C MET A 1 -5.18 -24.10 -9.83
N ALA A 2 -4.85 -23.17 -8.93
CA ALA A 2 -3.79 -23.34 -7.94
C ALA A 2 -4.37 -23.22 -6.53
N ARG A 3 -3.77 -23.91 -5.57
CA ARG A 3 -4.10 -23.81 -4.15
C ARG A 3 -3.03 -22.97 -3.46
N VAL A 4 -3.37 -21.79 -2.92
CA VAL A 4 -2.39 -20.81 -2.44
C VAL A 4 -2.65 -20.46 -0.99
N ILE A 5 -1.60 -20.51 -0.16
CA ILE A 5 -1.65 -20.00 1.22
C ILE A 5 -1.03 -18.59 1.24
N PHE A 6 -1.78 -17.61 1.68
CA PHE A 6 -1.31 -16.25 1.99
C PHE A 6 -1.01 -16.13 3.47
N VAL A 7 0.19 -15.67 3.81
CA VAL A 7 0.65 -15.58 5.20
C VAL A 7 0.99 -14.14 5.54
N THR A 8 0.39 -13.60 6.59
CA THR A 8 0.68 -12.26 7.12
C THR A 8 1.06 -12.32 8.60
N ALA A 9 1.68 -11.28 9.11
CA ALA A 9 1.93 -11.16 10.55
C ALA A 9 0.61 -11.00 11.34
N SER A 10 -0.31 -10.21 10.79
CA SER A 10 -1.63 -9.86 11.36
C SER A 10 -2.49 -9.26 10.24
N PHE A 11 -3.77 -9.02 10.50
CA PHE A 11 -4.66 -8.27 9.61
C PHE A 11 -5.05 -6.91 10.22
N THR A 12 -4.04 -6.10 10.57
CA THR A 12 -4.22 -4.72 11.03
C THR A 12 -4.43 -3.74 9.87
N TYR A 13 -4.72 -2.47 10.17
CA TYR A 13 -4.80 -1.42 9.17
C TYR A 13 -3.39 -1.10 8.63
N GLY A 14 -3.09 -1.57 7.42
CA GLY A 14 -1.83 -1.35 6.73
C GLY A 14 -1.94 -1.59 5.23
N GLY A 15 -1.02 -1.01 4.46
CA GLY A 15 -0.99 -1.17 3.00
C GLY A 15 -0.63 -2.59 2.55
N ALA A 16 0.25 -3.28 3.29
CA ALA A 16 0.67 -4.64 2.98
C ALA A 16 -0.48 -5.65 3.18
N GLU A 17 -1.26 -5.47 4.25
CA GLU A 17 -2.43 -6.28 4.56
C GLU A 17 -3.53 -6.06 3.51
N ARG A 18 -3.84 -4.80 3.17
CA ARG A 18 -4.80 -4.45 2.11
C ARG A 18 -4.39 -5.05 0.77
N HIS A 19 -3.11 -4.94 0.41
CA HIS A 19 -2.57 -5.56 -0.81
C HIS A 19 -2.76 -7.08 -0.81
N SER A 20 -2.42 -7.77 0.30
CA SER A 20 -2.55 -9.23 0.40
C SER A 20 -4.01 -9.68 0.29
N ILE A 21 -4.93 -8.95 0.92
CA ILE A 21 -6.37 -9.22 0.84
C ILE A 21 -6.88 -9.03 -0.60
N ALA A 22 -6.51 -7.93 -1.26
CA ALA A 22 -6.92 -7.66 -2.63
C ALA A 22 -6.46 -8.78 -3.60
N VAL A 23 -5.17 -9.14 -3.57
CA VAL A 23 -4.62 -10.22 -4.41
C VAL A 23 -5.33 -11.55 -4.12
N MET A 24 -5.53 -11.88 -2.85
CA MET A 24 -6.16 -13.14 -2.43
C MET A 24 -7.62 -13.23 -2.89
N ASN A 25 -8.42 -12.18 -2.67
CA ASN A 25 -9.83 -12.14 -3.07
C ASN A 25 -9.98 -12.29 -4.59
N ARG A 26 -9.20 -11.52 -5.36
CA ARG A 26 -9.28 -11.57 -6.83
C ARG A 26 -8.79 -12.90 -7.41
N LEU A 27 -7.79 -13.53 -6.81
CA LEU A 27 -7.39 -14.88 -7.21
C LEU A 27 -8.48 -15.91 -6.88
N ALA A 28 -9.15 -15.76 -5.74
CA ALA A 28 -10.30 -16.60 -5.40
C ALA A 28 -11.47 -16.42 -6.39
N GLU A 29 -11.78 -15.19 -6.81
CA GLU A 29 -12.77 -14.89 -7.85
C GLU A 29 -12.42 -15.56 -9.19
N ARG A 30 -11.13 -15.71 -9.52
CA ARG A 30 -10.64 -16.39 -10.73
C ARG A 30 -10.60 -17.93 -10.60
N GLY A 31 -11.10 -18.47 -9.50
CA GLY A 31 -11.22 -19.91 -9.27
C GLY A 31 -10.00 -20.56 -8.65
N HIS A 32 -9.04 -19.79 -8.10
CA HIS A 32 -7.97 -20.35 -7.26
C HIS A 32 -8.50 -20.64 -5.85
N GLU A 33 -8.04 -21.73 -5.23
CA GLU A 33 -8.33 -22.04 -3.84
C GLU A 33 -7.36 -21.27 -2.94
N CYS A 34 -7.84 -20.21 -2.28
CA CYS A 34 -7.03 -19.32 -1.45
C CYS A 34 -7.28 -19.54 0.03
N HIS A 35 -6.20 -19.58 0.82
CA HIS A 35 -6.24 -19.72 2.27
C HIS A 35 -5.47 -18.57 2.91
N ALA A 36 -6.08 -17.91 3.89
CA ALA A 36 -5.45 -16.86 4.68
C ALA A 36 -4.90 -17.43 6.00
N VAL A 37 -3.64 -17.14 6.29
CA VAL A 37 -3.01 -17.48 7.56
C VAL A 37 -2.40 -16.23 8.17
N TYR A 38 -2.69 -15.95 9.44
CA TYR A 38 -2.05 -14.87 10.17
C TYR A 38 -1.45 -15.36 11.48
N ILE A 39 -0.29 -14.78 11.83
CA ILE A 39 0.56 -15.33 12.89
C ILE A 39 0.10 -14.84 14.27
N LYS A 40 -0.18 -13.55 14.41
CA LYS A 40 -0.60 -12.90 15.66
C LYS A 40 -2.10 -12.64 15.62
N ASN A 41 -2.77 -12.84 16.74
CA ASN A 41 -4.22 -12.61 16.85
C ASN A 41 -4.56 -11.10 16.92
N VAL A 42 -4.40 -10.42 15.77
CA VAL A 42 -4.84 -9.06 15.55
C VAL A 42 -5.47 -8.99 14.16
N ASP A 43 -6.77 -8.70 14.07
CA ASP A 43 -7.60 -9.06 12.93
C ASP A 43 -8.65 -8.02 12.53
N THR A 44 -8.32 -6.74 12.61
CA THR A 44 -9.24 -5.63 12.33
C THR A 44 -9.79 -5.57 10.90
N GLN A 45 -9.25 -6.36 9.96
CA GLN A 45 -9.63 -6.37 8.54
C GLN A 45 -10.14 -7.74 8.03
N LEU A 46 -10.43 -8.71 8.89
CA LEU A 46 -10.91 -10.03 8.46
C LEU A 46 -12.21 -9.97 7.67
N ASN A 47 -13.07 -9.01 7.95
CA ASN A 47 -14.34 -8.79 7.25
C ASN A 47 -14.18 -8.41 5.76
N ARG A 48 -12.95 -8.06 5.32
CA ARG A 48 -12.64 -7.77 3.92
C ARG A 48 -12.20 -9.00 3.14
N ILE A 49 -11.96 -10.13 3.81
CA ILE A 49 -11.51 -11.37 3.17
C ILE A 49 -12.74 -12.08 2.60
N GLN A 50 -12.72 -12.30 1.28
CA GLN A 50 -13.78 -12.95 0.51
C GLN A 50 -13.18 -14.17 -0.19
N LEU A 51 -13.14 -15.30 0.50
CA LEU A 51 -12.71 -16.57 -0.06
C LEU A 51 -13.90 -17.31 -0.65
N ARG A 52 -13.65 -18.05 -1.73
CA ARG A 52 -14.62 -18.99 -2.30
C ARG A 52 -14.58 -20.34 -1.58
N ASP A 53 -15.47 -21.25 -1.96
CA ASP A 53 -15.60 -22.60 -1.42
C ASP A 53 -14.25 -23.30 -1.36
N GLY A 54 -13.95 -23.91 -0.19
CA GLY A 54 -12.66 -24.53 0.10
C GLY A 54 -11.63 -23.62 0.77
N GLY A 55 -11.77 -22.29 0.64
CA GLY A 55 -10.86 -21.32 1.28
C GLY A 55 -11.05 -21.26 2.78
N THR A 56 -9.96 -21.05 3.52
CA THR A 56 -9.97 -20.98 4.99
C THR A 56 -9.21 -19.77 5.51
N VAL A 57 -9.65 -19.26 6.65
CA VAL A 57 -8.93 -18.25 7.44
C VAL A 57 -8.45 -18.90 8.72
N ARG A 58 -7.16 -18.80 9.05
CA ARG A 58 -6.57 -19.41 10.23
C ARG A 58 -5.66 -18.45 10.98
N CYS A 59 -5.89 -18.30 12.28
CA CYS A 59 -4.96 -17.66 13.21
C CYS A 59 -4.03 -18.71 13.83
N LEU A 60 -2.73 -18.43 13.86
CA LEU A 60 -1.74 -19.30 14.53
C LEU A 60 -1.58 -18.97 16.01
N ASN A 61 -2.16 -17.85 16.48
CA ASN A 61 -2.13 -17.40 17.89
C ASN A 61 -0.72 -17.39 18.50
N ALA A 62 0.30 -16.99 17.73
CA ALA A 62 1.67 -16.94 18.22
C ALA A 62 1.83 -15.90 19.33
N ALA A 63 2.10 -16.37 20.55
CA ALA A 63 2.29 -15.54 21.74
C ALA A 63 3.67 -14.86 21.76
N ARG A 64 4.67 -15.44 21.12
CA ARG A 64 6.05 -14.96 21.06
C ARG A 64 6.50 -14.75 19.64
N TYR A 65 7.58 -13.98 19.46
CA TYR A 65 8.20 -13.77 18.15
C TYR A 65 8.58 -15.09 17.46
N PHE A 66 9.07 -16.05 18.24
CA PHE A 66 9.35 -17.42 17.82
C PHE A 66 8.51 -18.37 18.70
N ASP A 67 7.44 -18.91 18.13
CA ASP A 67 6.52 -19.79 18.83
C ASP A 67 6.48 -21.18 18.16
N ARG A 68 7.04 -22.18 18.86
CA ARG A 68 7.14 -23.55 18.34
C ARG A 68 5.76 -24.18 18.12
N ARG A 69 4.76 -23.87 18.97
CA ARG A 69 3.40 -24.41 18.80
C ARG A 69 2.76 -23.86 17.53
N ALA A 70 2.86 -22.56 17.32
CA ALA A 70 2.38 -21.92 16.11
C ALA A 70 3.06 -22.47 14.84
N LEU A 71 4.37 -22.76 14.89
CA LEU A 71 5.10 -23.36 13.78
C LEU A 71 4.64 -24.80 13.46
N VAL A 72 4.44 -25.64 14.48
CA VAL A 72 3.94 -27.01 14.33
C VAL A 72 2.51 -27.02 13.80
N ASP A 73 1.65 -26.15 14.34
CA ASP A 73 0.28 -25.97 13.86
C ASP A 73 0.24 -25.52 12.40
N PHE A 74 1.11 -24.58 12.02
CA PHE A 74 1.22 -24.14 10.65
C PHE A 74 1.74 -25.25 9.71
N ALA A 75 2.72 -26.03 10.14
CA ALA A 75 3.22 -27.17 9.37
C ALA A 75 2.12 -28.23 9.14
N ALA A 76 1.32 -28.54 10.17
CA ALA A 76 0.18 -29.43 10.05
C ALA A 76 -0.88 -28.86 9.08
N HIS A 77 -1.14 -27.56 9.12
CA HIS A 77 -2.04 -26.90 8.19
C HIS A 77 -1.53 -26.98 6.74
N ILE A 78 -0.24 -26.69 6.49
CA ILE A 78 0.40 -26.84 5.18
C ILE A 78 0.27 -28.29 4.67
N SER A 79 0.52 -29.28 5.54
CA SER A 79 0.43 -30.71 5.19
C SER A 79 -0.99 -31.12 4.81
N ARG A 80 -2.00 -30.56 5.48
CA ARG A 80 -3.43 -30.81 5.19
C ARG A 80 -3.87 -30.16 3.88
N ILE A 81 -3.54 -28.88 3.67
CA ILE A 81 -3.94 -28.11 2.49
C ILE A 81 -3.17 -28.58 1.25
N ARG A 82 -1.90 -28.97 1.38
CA ARG A 82 -1.00 -29.31 0.26
C ARG A 82 -0.99 -28.20 -0.81
N PRO A 83 -0.59 -26.98 -0.45
CA PRO A 83 -0.67 -25.84 -1.35
C PRO A 83 0.26 -25.98 -2.56
N SER A 84 -0.12 -25.36 -3.67
CA SER A 84 0.71 -25.23 -4.87
C SER A 84 1.78 -24.15 -4.69
N ALA A 85 1.49 -23.10 -3.87
CA ALA A 85 2.43 -22.04 -3.52
C ALA A 85 2.07 -21.41 -2.15
N ILE A 86 3.08 -20.79 -1.51
CA ILE A 86 2.89 -19.97 -0.30
C ILE A 86 3.37 -18.55 -0.61
N VAL A 87 2.52 -17.56 -0.35
CA VAL A 87 2.81 -16.13 -0.50
C VAL A 87 2.88 -15.50 0.90
N SER A 88 4.04 -14.99 1.28
CA SER A 88 4.31 -14.43 2.59
C SER A 88 4.45 -12.91 2.52
N ALA A 89 3.63 -12.16 3.24
CA ALA A 89 3.73 -10.71 3.32
C ALA A 89 4.78 -10.31 4.37
N ASN A 90 5.86 -9.72 3.91
CA ASN A 90 6.98 -9.23 4.72
C ASN A 90 7.89 -10.33 5.34
N PRO A 91 9.08 -9.96 5.85
CA PRO A 91 10.10 -10.92 6.29
C PRO A 91 9.69 -11.83 7.44
N TYR A 92 8.86 -11.33 8.37
CA TYR A 92 8.40 -12.11 9.53
C TYR A 92 7.50 -13.28 9.10
N ALA A 93 6.58 -13.04 8.19
CA ALA A 93 5.74 -14.09 7.61
C ALA A 93 6.57 -15.08 6.78
N LEU A 94 7.55 -14.58 6.00
CA LEU A 94 8.49 -15.43 5.24
C LEU A 94 9.24 -16.40 6.15
N MET A 95 9.80 -15.92 7.26
CA MET A 95 10.52 -16.76 8.23
C MET A 95 9.62 -17.89 8.76
N HIS A 96 8.41 -17.57 9.20
CA HIS A 96 7.45 -18.57 9.69
C HIS A 96 7.06 -19.58 8.61
N SER A 97 6.80 -19.11 7.40
CA SER A 97 6.46 -19.98 6.26
C SER A 97 7.59 -20.93 5.91
N TRP A 98 8.82 -20.44 5.87
CA TRP A 98 9.98 -21.28 5.59
C TRP A 98 10.20 -22.31 6.69
N LEU A 99 10.18 -21.91 7.96
CA LEU A 99 10.38 -22.82 9.11
C LEU A 99 9.29 -23.89 9.16
N ALA A 100 8.02 -23.51 9.01
CA ALA A 100 6.91 -24.46 9.00
C ALA A 100 7.01 -25.42 7.81
N LEU A 101 7.40 -24.93 6.63
CA LEU A 101 7.57 -25.76 5.44
C LEU A 101 8.69 -26.79 5.62
N ARG A 102 9.77 -26.45 6.36
CA ARG A 102 10.87 -27.38 6.69
C ARG A 102 10.43 -28.53 7.60
N LEU A 103 9.38 -28.35 8.39
CA LEU A 103 8.79 -29.42 9.22
C LEU A 103 7.90 -30.37 8.41
N THR A 104 7.55 -29.99 7.18
CA THR A 104 6.83 -30.85 6.24
C THR A 104 7.82 -31.52 5.28
N ARG A 105 7.40 -32.57 4.59
CA ARG A 105 8.18 -33.15 3.48
C ARG A 105 7.80 -32.54 2.12
N LEU A 106 7.00 -31.47 2.14
CA LEU A 106 6.49 -30.85 0.92
C LEU A 106 7.53 -29.88 0.33
N ARG A 107 7.62 -29.88 -0.98
CA ARG A 107 8.42 -28.92 -1.75
C ARG A 107 7.44 -27.95 -2.43
N VAL A 108 7.17 -26.81 -1.81
CA VAL A 108 6.21 -25.80 -2.26
C VAL A 108 6.97 -24.51 -2.59
N PRO A 109 6.69 -23.83 -3.74
CA PRO A 109 7.24 -22.51 -4.02
C PRO A 109 6.92 -21.52 -2.92
N LEU A 110 7.94 -20.81 -2.45
CA LEU A 110 7.83 -19.79 -1.42
C LEU A 110 8.10 -18.42 -2.02
N ILE A 111 7.07 -17.59 -2.01
CA ILE A 111 7.09 -16.21 -2.52
C ILE A 111 7.03 -15.26 -1.33
N VAL A 112 7.82 -14.20 -1.35
CA VAL A 112 7.72 -13.11 -0.37
C VAL A 112 7.34 -11.81 -1.07
N THR A 113 6.30 -11.14 -0.57
CA THR A 113 5.96 -9.77 -0.96
C THR A 113 6.55 -8.80 0.05
N PHE A 114 7.31 -7.81 -0.41
CA PHE A 114 8.01 -6.92 0.50
C PHE A 114 7.56 -5.48 0.33
N HIS A 115 6.97 -4.91 1.38
CA HIS A 115 6.31 -3.60 1.35
C HIS A 115 7.08 -2.48 2.05
N SER A 116 8.24 -2.77 2.68
CA SER A 116 9.04 -1.78 3.38
C SER A 116 10.25 -1.34 2.56
N THR A 117 10.56 -0.04 2.57
CA THR A 117 11.77 0.51 1.93
C THR A 117 12.80 0.94 2.96
N ARG A 118 12.40 1.24 4.18
CA ARG A 118 13.26 1.74 5.24
C ARG A 118 13.18 0.89 6.50
N LEU A 119 14.32 0.71 7.14
CA LEU A 119 14.44 0.15 8.50
C LEU A 119 14.60 1.32 9.45
N LEU A 120 13.67 1.50 10.37
CA LEU A 120 13.57 2.68 11.23
C LEU A 120 14.54 2.64 12.42
N GLY A 121 15.06 1.45 12.80
CA GLY A 121 15.90 1.29 13.99
C GLY A 121 17.04 0.29 13.85
N ALA A 122 17.96 0.32 14.83
CA ALA A 122 19.08 -0.64 14.91
C ALA A 122 18.57 -2.09 15.07
N LYS A 123 17.48 -2.29 15.84
CA LYS A 123 16.83 -3.59 16.01
C LYS A 123 16.36 -4.17 14.68
N GLU A 124 15.70 -3.38 13.85
CA GLU A 124 15.21 -3.81 12.55
C GLU A 124 16.36 -4.13 11.59
N ARG A 125 17.46 -3.37 11.66
CA ARG A 125 18.66 -3.64 10.86
C ARG A 125 19.28 -4.98 11.25
N LEU A 126 19.40 -5.29 12.54
CA LEU A 126 19.89 -6.57 13.03
C LEU A 126 18.94 -7.72 12.63
N GLN A 127 17.63 -7.54 12.77
CA GLN A 127 16.64 -8.51 12.32
C GLN A 127 16.74 -8.77 10.81
N MET A 128 16.97 -7.72 10.01
CA MET A 128 17.11 -7.87 8.55
C MET A 128 18.35 -8.69 8.18
N MET A 129 19.43 -8.67 8.97
CA MET A 129 20.59 -9.56 8.73
C MET A 129 20.17 -11.04 8.79
N ILE A 130 19.33 -11.38 9.76
CA ILE A 130 18.78 -12.75 9.89
C ILE A 130 17.79 -13.04 8.75
N TYR A 131 16.91 -12.08 8.44
CA TYR A 131 15.90 -12.25 7.40
C TYR A 131 16.49 -12.45 6.01
N ARG A 132 17.68 -11.90 5.70
CA ARG A 132 18.36 -12.15 4.42
C ARG A 132 18.52 -13.63 4.10
N LEU A 133 18.79 -14.46 5.10
CA LEU A 133 18.90 -15.92 4.92
C LEU A 133 17.61 -16.51 4.38
N PHE A 134 16.46 -16.05 4.88
CA PHE A 134 15.15 -16.54 4.41
C PHE A 134 14.81 -16.02 3.01
N PHE A 135 15.21 -14.78 2.67
CA PHE A 135 15.09 -14.27 1.31
C PHE A 135 15.90 -15.11 0.31
N TRP A 136 17.14 -15.47 0.64
CA TRP A 136 18.00 -16.32 -0.23
C TRP A 136 17.43 -17.72 -0.42
N MET A 137 16.65 -18.22 0.54
CA MET A 137 16.00 -19.52 0.48
C MET A 137 14.61 -19.49 -0.16
N ALA A 138 14.04 -18.31 -0.41
CA ALA A 138 12.78 -18.15 -1.10
C ALA A 138 12.94 -18.32 -2.62
N ASP A 139 11.88 -18.77 -3.29
CA ASP A 139 11.89 -18.93 -4.74
C ASP A 139 11.72 -17.60 -5.47
N CYS A 140 10.92 -16.69 -4.91
CA CYS A 140 10.71 -15.37 -5.50
C CYS A 140 10.50 -14.30 -4.45
N SER A 141 11.14 -13.13 -4.67
CA SER A 141 10.81 -11.87 -3.98
C SER A 141 10.04 -10.95 -4.91
N VAL A 142 8.91 -10.47 -4.45
CA VAL A 142 8.09 -9.47 -5.14
C VAL A 142 8.26 -8.13 -4.41
N PHE A 143 8.75 -7.15 -5.12
CA PHE A 143 8.88 -5.76 -4.69
C PHE A 143 7.77 -4.92 -5.30
N VAL A 144 7.32 -3.88 -4.61
CA VAL A 144 6.20 -3.06 -5.07
C VAL A 144 6.61 -1.91 -6.00
N CYS A 145 7.91 -1.68 -6.21
CA CYS A 145 8.45 -0.76 -7.21
C CYS A 145 9.91 -1.06 -7.53
N GLU A 146 10.39 -0.54 -8.66
CA GLU A 146 11.75 -0.75 -9.15
C GLU A 146 12.81 -0.11 -8.25
N LYS A 147 12.54 1.12 -7.74
CA LYS A 147 13.42 1.82 -6.80
C LYS A 147 13.62 1.00 -5.52
N GLN A 148 12.55 0.37 -5.01
CA GLN A 148 12.61 -0.53 -3.86
C GLN A 148 13.41 -1.80 -4.17
N ARG A 149 13.17 -2.44 -5.32
CA ARG A 149 13.91 -3.62 -5.76
C ARG A 149 15.41 -3.34 -5.80
N ARG A 150 15.83 -2.28 -6.50
CA ARG A 150 17.25 -1.87 -6.58
C ARG A 150 17.85 -1.57 -5.20
N HIS A 151 17.09 -0.91 -4.33
CA HIS A 151 17.53 -0.59 -2.96
C HIS A 151 17.86 -1.86 -2.16
N TRP A 152 17.00 -2.88 -2.22
CA TRP A 152 17.16 -4.09 -1.44
C TRP A 152 18.16 -5.07 -2.05
N LEU A 153 18.20 -5.22 -3.38
CA LEU A 153 19.22 -6.03 -4.06
C LEU A 153 20.63 -5.57 -3.70
N ARG A 154 20.89 -4.25 -3.75
CA ARG A 154 22.18 -3.67 -3.34
C ARG A 154 22.54 -3.93 -1.87
N ARG A 155 21.57 -4.30 -1.04
CA ARG A 155 21.75 -4.63 0.39
C ARG A 155 21.74 -6.12 0.67
N GLY A 156 21.81 -6.96 -0.36
CA GLY A 156 21.84 -8.40 -0.23
C GLY A 156 20.50 -9.04 0.16
N VAL A 157 19.38 -8.35 -0.06
CA VAL A 157 18.02 -8.89 0.10
C VAL A 157 17.49 -9.28 -1.27
N PHE A 158 17.59 -10.56 -1.61
CA PHE A 158 17.17 -11.11 -2.90
C PHE A 158 16.79 -12.58 -2.75
N SER A 159 16.03 -13.10 -3.71
CA SER A 159 15.66 -14.51 -3.86
C SER A 159 16.19 -15.06 -5.19
N ARG A 160 15.87 -16.31 -5.52
CA ARG A 160 16.22 -16.91 -6.82
C ARG A 160 15.67 -16.10 -7.99
N ARG A 161 14.42 -15.60 -7.86
CA ARG A 161 13.76 -14.69 -8.80
C ARG A 161 13.37 -13.41 -8.05
N ASN A 162 13.48 -12.25 -8.70
CA ASN A 162 13.19 -10.95 -8.08
C ASN A 162 12.35 -10.13 -9.05
N GLU A 163 11.06 -10.04 -8.74
CA GLU A 163 10.05 -9.39 -9.58
C GLU A 163 9.63 -8.05 -9.01
N VAL A 164 9.13 -7.18 -9.88
CA VAL A 164 8.39 -5.99 -9.50
C VAL A 164 6.95 -6.17 -9.91
N ILE A 165 6.05 -6.15 -8.92
CA ILE A 165 4.61 -6.10 -9.15
C ILE A 165 4.10 -4.89 -8.38
N TYR A 166 3.71 -3.84 -9.10
CA TYR A 166 3.18 -2.62 -8.50
C TYR A 166 1.89 -2.90 -7.73
N ASN A 167 1.64 -2.15 -6.67
CA ASN A 167 0.33 -2.15 -6.02
C ASN A 167 -0.74 -1.71 -7.02
N GLY A 168 -1.92 -2.31 -6.92
CA GLY A 168 -3.08 -1.98 -7.73
C GLY A 168 -4.21 -1.36 -6.91
N VAL A 169 -5.06 -0.61 -7.59
CA VAL A 169 -6.34 -0.10 -7.07
C VAL A 169 -7.48 -0.59 -7.96
N ASP A 170 -8.61 -0.90 -7.36
CA ASP A 170 -9.83 -1.22 -8.09
C ASP A 170 -10.34 0.04 -8.80
N THR A 171 -10.16 0.09 -10.13
CA THR A 171 -10.53 1.24 -10.95
C THR A 171 -12.03 1.34 -11.24
N GLU A 172 -12.80 0.30 -10.93
CA GLU A 172 -14.27 0.31 -10.99
C GLU A 172 -14.83 0.89 -9.69
N GLU A 173 -14.26 0.51 -8.54
CA GLU A 173 -14.60 1.06 -7.24
C GLU A 173 -14.14 2.52 -7.08
N PHE A 174 -12.90 2.82 -7.50
CA PHE A 174 -12.34 4.16 -7.54
C PHE A 174 -12.55 4.77 -8.93
N CYS A 175 -13.81 5.05 -9.29
CA CYS A 175 -14.15 5.68 -10.56
C CYS A 175 -14.51 7.16 -10.37
N ASP A 176 -14.22 7.93 -11.42
CA ASP A 176 -14.51 9.36 -11.52
C ASP A 176 -16.00 9.56 -11.84
N GLY A 177 -16.84 9.35 -10.88
CA GLY A 177 -18.30 9.46 -11.01
C GLY A 177 -18.96 10.14 -9.83
N GLY A 178 -18.18 10.92 -9.06
CA GLY A 178 -18.68 11.63 -7.89
C GLY A 178 -19.87 12.53 -8.25
N ASN A 179 -21.01 12.30 -7.60
CA ASN A 179 -22.18 13.14 -7.74
C ASN A 179 -21.84 14.58 -7.27
N PRO A 180 -21.92 15.62 -8.15
CA PRO A 180 -21.59 17.00 -7.78
C PRO A 180 -22.39 17.49 -6.56
N ARG A 181 -23.63 17.00 -6.39
CA ARG A 181 -24.45 17.34 -5.20
C ARG A 181 -23.89 16.73 -3.93
N GLU A 182 -23.45 15.48 -3.97
CA GLU A 182 -22.83 14.82 -2.82
C GLU A 182 -21.49 15.49 -2.45
N ARG A 183 -20.69 15.85 -3.45
CA ARG A 183 -19.47 16.64 -3.24
C ARG A 183 -19.77 17.98 -2.56
N ALA A 184 -20.73 18.75 -3.05
CA ALA A 184 -21.12 20.03 -2.46
C ALA A 184 -21.66 19.86 -1.04
N THR A 185 -22.51 18.85 -0.80
CA THR A 185 -23.07 18.54 0.53
C THR A 185 -21.97 18.20 1.52
N LEU A 186 -21.01 17.33 1.13
CA LEU A 186 -19.90 16.96 2.01
C LEU A 186 -18.96 18.13 2.27
N ARG A 187 -18.65 18.96 1.25
CA ARG A 187 -17.86 20.19 1.44
C ARG A 187 -18.54 21.13 2.45
N GLY A 188 -19.84 21.38 2.31
CA GLY A 188 -20.61 22.20 3.26
C GLY A 188 -20.60 21.62 4.68
N ALA A 189 -20.78 20.30 4.84
CA ALA A 189 -20.71 19.63 6.13
C ALA A 189 -19.31 19.70 6.79
N LEU A 190 -18.25 19.78 5.99
CA LEU A 190 -16.87 19.97 6.44
C LEU A 190 -16.49 21.45 6.61
N GLY A 191 -17.42 22.39 6.38
CA GLY A 191 -17.19 23.82 6.49
C GLY A 191 -16.38 24.43 5.34
N PHE A 192 -16.35 23.78 4.16
CA PHE A 192 -15.74 24.31 2.95
C PHE A 192 -16.77 25.01 2.07
N SER A 193 -16.36 26.09 1.44
CA SER A 193 -17.10 26.81 0.41
C SER A 193 -16.67 26.40 -0.99
N ASP A 194 -17.40 26.82 -2.02
CA ASP A 194 -17.03 26.59 -3.41
C ASP A 194 -15.77 27.37 -3.83
N ALA A 195 -15.48 28.48 -3.13
CA ALA A 195 -14.28 29.29 -3.37
C ALA A 195 -13.01 28.71 -2.75
N ASP A 196 -13.12 27.73 -1.82
CA ASP A 196 -11.97 27.14 -1.17
C ASP A 196 -11.23 26.20 -2.10
N TYR A 197 -9.89 26.29 -2.11
CA TYR A 197 -9.00 25.32 -2.74
C TYR A 197 -8.63 24.24 -1.71
N VAL A 198 -9.33 23.11 -1.76
CA VAL A 198 -9.20 22.02 -0.76
C VAL A 198 -8.12 21.03 -1.18
N ILE A 199 -7.08 20.89 -0.35
CA ILE A 199 -5.96 19.97 -0.57
C ILE A 199 -6.08 18.80 0.40
N GLY A 200 -6.25 17.57 -0.14
CA GLY A 200 -6.50 16.36 0.63
C GLY A 200 -5.26 15.53 0.92
N VAL A 201 -5.28 14.79 2.04
CA VAL A 201 -4.30 13.75 2.39
C VAL A 201 -5.01 12.56 3.03
N PRO A 202 -5.23 11.44 2.31
CA PRO A 202 -5.78 10.22 2.90
C PRO A 202 -4.63 9.38 3.51
N ALA A 203 -4.38 9.56 4.80
CA ALA A 203 -3.32 8.83 5.50
C ALA A 203 -3.56 8.76 7.01
N LEU A 204 -3.03 7.73 7.66
CA LEU A 204 -2.86 7.74 9.11
C LEU A 204 -1.96 8.90 9.51
N LEU A 205 -2.32 9.61 10.60
CA LEU A 205 -1.56 10.75 11.10
C LEU A 205 -0.30 10.27 11.86
N ARG A 206 0.68 9.78 11.10
CA ARG A 206 1.96 9.28 11.59
C ARG A 206 3.09 10.21 11.20
N ARG A 207 4.18 10.16 11.97
CA ARG A 207 5.35 11.01 11.76
C ARG A 207 5.94 10.89 10.35
N GLU A 208 5.99 9.68 9.79
CA GLU A 208 6.54 9.45 8.45
C GLU A 208 5.71 10.06 7.31
N LYS A 209 4.43 10.40 7.56
CA LYS A 209 3.55 11.04 6.57
C LYS A 209 3.71 12.56 6.49
N ASN A 210 4.35 13.16 7.50
CA ASN A 210 4.77 14.56 7.50
C ASN A 210 3.64 15.58 7.21
N HIS A 211 2.50 15.41 7.84
CA HIS A 211 1.35 16.32 7.69
C HIS A 211 1.65 17.77 8.11
N LEU A 212 2.62 17.98 9.03
CA LEU A 212 3.05 19.32 9.45
C LEU A 212 3.55 20.15 8.26
N GLN A 213 4.25 19.52 7.31
CA GLN A 213 4.71 20.20 6.10
C GLN A 213 3.55 20.73 5.24
N LEU A 214 2.45 19.99 5.16
CA LEU A 214 1.26 20.48 4.45
C LEU A 214 0.62 21.64 5.20
N VAL A 215 0.53 21.60 6.54
CA VAL A 215 0.01 22.72 7.35
C VAL A 215 0.83 23.99 7.12
N ASP A 216 2.16 23.88 7.10
CA ASP A 216 3.05 25.01 6.77
C ASP A 216 2.83 25.52 5.32
N ALA A 217 2.58 24.61 4.39
CA ALA A 217 2.28 24.97 3.01
C ALA A 217 0.93 25.69 2.87
N ILE A 218 -0.13 25.25 3.59
CA ILE A 218 -1.42 25.93 3.62
C ILE A 218 -1.26 27.37 4.10
N ALA A 219 -0.59 27.59 5.23
CA ALA A 219 -0.33 28.92 5.75
C ALA A 219 0.39 29.83 4.72
N THR A 220 1.32 29.26 3.98
CA THR A 220 2.08 29.99 2.95
C THR A 220 1.21 30.32 1.73
N LEU A 221 0.39 29.38 1.26
CA LEU A 221 -0.56 29.60 0.16
C LEU A 221 -1.56 30.70 0.49
N ARG A 222 -2.11 30.68 1.71
CA ARG A 222 -3.04 31.75 2.16
C ARG A 222 -2.38 33.11 2.21
N LYS A 223 -1.12 33.22 2.66
CA LYS A 223 -0.33 34.47 2.59
C LYS A 223 -0.12 34.96 1.15
N ARG A 224 -0.16 34.04 0.16
CA ARG A 224 -0.09 34.38 -1.28
C ARG A 224 -1.49 34.72 -1.86
N GLY A 225 -2.54 34.81 -1.06
CA GLY A 225 -3.90 35.11 -1.49
C GLY A 225 -4.66 33.91 -2.11
N ILE A 226 -4.13 32.68 -2.02
CA ILE A 226 -4.80 31.47 -2.48
C ILE A 226 -5.66 30.95 -1.32
N PRO A 227 -6.99 30.72 -1.48
CA PRO A 227 -7.88 30.28 -0.41
C PRO A 227 -7.72 28.79 -0.10
N ALA A 228 -6.47 28.37 0.18
CA ALA A 228 -6.11 26.98 0.40
C ALA A 228 -6.56 26.48 1.78
N ARG A 229 -7.12 25.28 1.82
CA ARG A 229 -7.50 24.55 3.03
C ARG A 229 -7.06 23.10 2.98
N ALA A 230 -6.75 22.52 4.13
CA ALA A 230 -6.34 21.11 4.22
C ALA A 230 -7.51 20.23 4.68
N LEU A 231 -7.67 19.08 4.02
CA LEU A 231 -8.53 17.98 4.46
C LEU A 231 -7.67 16.74 4.76
N LEU A 232 -7.43 16.48 6.05
CA LEU A 232 -6.66 15.32 6.52
C LEU A 232 -7.62 14.17 6.82
N ILE A 233 -7.59 13.16 5.93
CA ILE A 233 -8.53 12.02 5.97
C ILE A 233 -7.86 10.88 6.73
N GLY A 234 -8.02 10.86 8.04
CA GLY A 234 -7.40 9.90 8.93
C GLY A 234 -7.27 10.38 10.37
N ASP A 235 -6.67 9.53 11.19
CA ASP A 235 -6.35 9.81 12.59
C ASP A 235 -4.99 9.19 12.96
N GLY A 236 -4.43 9.58 14.10
CA GLY A 236 -3.18 9.01 14.60
C GLY A 236 -2.43 9.88 15.59
N GLU A 237 -1.25 9.41 15.96
CA GLU A 237 -0.39 10.01 17.01
C GLU A 237 0.00 11.47 16.77
N MET A 238 0.00 11.92 15.51
CA MET A 238 0.39 13.29 15.15
C MET A 238 -0.76 14.30 15.23
N ARG A 239 -2.00 13.89 15.55
CA ARG A 239 -3.17 14.77 15.56
C ARG A 239 -2.95 16.02 16.42
N ALA A 240 -2.57 15.85 17.69
CA ALA A 240 -2.34 16.97 18.60
C ALA A 240 -1.24 17.94 18.12
N ALA A 241 -0.17 17.41 17.51
CA ALA A 241 0.90 18.22 16.95
C ALA A 241 0.42 19.03 15.73
N ILE A 242 -0.42 18.45 14.87
CA ILE A 242 -1.02 19.10 13.71
C ILE A 242 -1.94 20.24 14.16
N GLU A 243 -2.86 19.99 15.10
CA GLU A 243 -3.78 20.99 15.66
C GLU A 243 -3.01 22.14 16.36
N THR A 244 -1.94 21.82 17.07
CA THR A 244 -1.08 22.83 17.69
C THR A 244 -0.39 23.70 16.64
N ARG A 245 0.17 23.05 15.58
CA ARG A 245 0.83 23.78 14.50
C ARG A 245 -0.12 24.70 13.73
N ALA A 246 -1.36 24.26 13.49
CA ALA A 246 -2.37 25.07 12.84
C ALA A 246 -2.70 26.33 13.68
N ARG A 247 -2.81 26.21 15.02
CA ARG A 247 -3.03 27.34 15.92
C ARG A 247 -1.84 28.32 15.93
N GLU A 248 -0.61 27.81 15.99
CA GLU A 248 0.61 28.66 15.93
C GLU A 248 0.66 29.52 14.66
N LEU A 249 0.10 29.00 13.56
CA LEU A 249 0.05 29.69 12.27
C LEU A 249 -1.22 30.50 12.06
N ASN A 250 -2.18 30.50 13.00
CA ASN A 250 -3.51 31.15 12.94
C ASN A 250 -4.31 30.66 11.71
N ILE A 251 -4.31 29.35 11.45
CA ILE A 251 -5.04 28.68 10.35
C ILE A 251 -5.83 27.46 10.84
N GLU A 252 -6.21 27.39 12.11
CA GLU A 252 -6.96 26.26 12.67
C GLU A 252 -8.30 26.01 11.95
N SER A 253 -8.96 27.07 11.48
CA SER A 253 -10.17 26.96 10.68
C SER A 253 -9.93 26.40 9.27
N ASP A 254 -8.69 26.41 8.79
CA ASP A 254 -8.32 25.98 7.45
C ASP A 254 -7.81 24.54 7.40
N VAL A 255 -7.74 23.87 8.56
CA VAL A 255 -7.27 22.47 8.67
C VAL A 255 -8.39 21.62 9.27
N VAL A 256 -8.95 20.73 8.45
CA VAL A 256 -10.00 19.80 8.86
C VAL A 256 -9.42 18.39 8.98
N ILE A 257 -9.63 17.74 10.14
CA ILE A 257 -9.23 16.34 10.41
C ILE A 257 -10.49 15.51 10.57
N THR A 258 -10.73 14.56 9.65
CA THR A 258 -11.97 13.78 9.64
C THR A 258 -11.99 12.62 10.64
N GLY A 259 -10.85 12.24 11.24
CA GLY A 259 -10.72 10.96 11.91
C GLY A 259 -10.63 9.80 10.92
N LEU A 260 -10.60 8.56 11.44
CA LEU A 260 -10.55 7.36 10.61
C LEU A 260 -11.85 7.18 9.82
N GLN A 261 -11.72 7.09 8.50
CA GLN A 261 -12.83 6.85 7.59
C GLN A 261 -12.76 5.42 7.03
N ARG A 262 -13.89 4.72 7.00
CA ARG A 262 -14.01 3.41 6.35
C ARG A 262 -14.04 3.54 4.84
N GLU A 263 -14.71 4.59 4.37
CA GLU A 263 -14.87 4.96 2.97
C GLU A 263 -14.19 6.31 2.73
N VAL A 264 -13.11 6.31 1.95
CA VAL A 264 -12.30 7.52 1.72
C VAL A 264 -12.65 8.25 0.42
N ARG A 265 -13.32 7.57 -0.52
CA ARG A 265 -13.61 8.10 -1.86
C ARG A 265 -14.39 9.41 -1.84
N PRO A 266 -15.49 9.58 -1.06
CA PRO A 266 -16.22 10.84 -1.01
C PRO A 266 -15.35 12.01 -0.53
N TYR A 267 -14.47 11.75 0.45
CA TYR A 267 -13.56 12.77 0.98
C TYR A 267 -12.48 13.16 -0.03
N ILE A 268 -11.92 12.18 -0.77
CA ILE A 268 -10.97 12.45 -1.85
C ILE A 268 -11.68 13.27 -2.93
N ALA A 269 -12.89 12.88 -3.34
CA ALA A 269 -13.69 13.61 -4.33
C ALA A 269 -14.09 15.03 -3.89
N ALA A 270 -14.15 15.31 -2.60
CA ALA A 270 -14.39 16.65 -2.05
C ALA A 270 -13.19 17.59 -2.21
N CYS A 271 -12.00 17.08 -2.50
CA CYS A 271 -10.78 17.86 -2.70
C CYS A 271 -10.67 18.43 -4.13
N ASP A 272 -9.74 19.35 -4.33
CA ASP A 272 -9.36 19.91 -5.62
C ASP A 272 -7.96 19.45 -6.06
N ALA A 273 -7.13 19.06 -5.09
CA ALA A 273 -5.82 18.44 -5.31
C ALA A 273 -5.44 17.55 -4.12
N MET A 274 -4.45 16.70 -4.33
CA MET A 274 -3.90 15.85 -3.26
C MET A 274 -2.43 16.18 -3.03
N ALA A 275 -2.00 16.12 -1.76
CA ALA A 275 -0.61 16.29 -1.38
C ALA A 275 -0.12 15.14 -0.50
N LEU A 276 0.96 14.49 -0.87
CA LEU A 276 1.61 13.46 -0.07
C LEU A 276 3.03 13.88 0.28
N CYS A 277 3.24 14.31 1.53
CA CYS A 277 4.49 14.91 2.02
C CYS A 277 5.42 13.90 2.71
N SER A 278 5.22 12.61 2.52
CA SER A 278 5.87 11.54 3.26
C SER A 278 7.41 11.63 3.21
N PHE A 279 8.06 11.36 4.35
CA PHE A 279 9.51 11.16 4.41
C PHE A 279 9.94 9.83 3.80
N THR A 280 9.05 8.85 3.77
CA THR A 280 9.32 7.53 3.22
C THR A 280 8.04 6.83 2.80
N GLU A 281 8.10 6.21 1.65
CA GLU A 281 7.08 5.30 1.09
C GLU A 281 7.78 4.16 0.38
N ALA A 282 7.08 3.05 0.17
CA ALA A 282 7.49 2.06 -0.83
C ALA A 282 6.80 2.35 -2.16
N PHE A 283 5.48 2.23 -2.18
CA PHE A 283 4.60 2.56 -3.30
C PHE A 283 3.22 2.93 -2.72
N SER A 284 2.83 4.19 -2.80
CA SER A 284 1.68 4.72 -2.08
C SER A 284 0.35 4.27 -2.66
N LEU A 285 -0.44 3.51 -1.91
CA LEU A 285 -1.83 3.21 -2.26
C LEU A 285 -2.68 4.47 -2.32
N ALA A 286 -2.51 5.39 -1.36
CA ALA A 286 -3.22 6.67 -1.36
C ALA A 286 -2.97 7.51 -2.61
N ALA A 287 -1.76 7.42 -3.19
CA ALA A 287 -1.44 8.10 -4.45
C ALA A 287 -2.24 7.51 -5.61
N ILE A 288 -2.21 6.18 -5.79
CA ILE A 288 -2.94 5.54 -6.90
C ILE A 288 -4.47 5.59 -6.70
N GLU A 289 -4.97 5.61 -5.47
CA GLU A 289 -6.38 5.83 -5.14
C GLU A 289 -6.83 7.24 -5.57
N ALA A 290 -6.03 8.26 -5.25
CA ALA A 290 -6.29 9.63 -5.67
C ALA A 290 -6.22 9.79 -7.20
N MET A 291 -5.18 9.24 -7.83
CA MET A 291 -5.01 9.25 -9.28
C MET A 291 -6.17 8.51 -9.99
N ALA A 292 -6.67 7.43 -9.43
CA ALA A 292 -7.83 6.70 -9.94
C ALA A 292 -9.11 7.53 -9.94
N LEU A 293 -9.26 8.45 -8.97
CA LEU A 293 -10.35 9.41 -8.89
C LEU A 293 -10.07 10.70 -9.69
N SER A 294 -9.14 10.67 -10.64
CA SER A 294 -8.75 11.83 -11.45
C SER A 294 -8.28 13.03 -10.62
N MET A 295 -7.76 12.80 -9.39
CA MET A 295 -7.22 13.87 -8.56
C MET A 295 -5.78 14.19 -8.96
N PRO A 296 -5.44 15.46 -9.25
CA PRO A 296 -4.06 15.87 -9.45
C PRO A 296 -3.28 15.75 -8.15
N LEU A 297 -2.03 15.28 -8.23
CA LEU A 297 -1.23 14.89 -7.08
C LEU A 297 0.10 15.62 -7.04
N VAL A 298 0.46 16.16 -5.88
CA VAL A 298 1.81 16.60 -5.53
C VAL A 298 2.40 15.62 -4.52
N HIS A 299 3.49 14.96 -4.85
CA HIS A 299 4.07 13.91 -4.01
C HIS A 299 5.57 14.17 -3.75
N SER A 300 6.04 13.96 -2.53
CA SER A 300 7.47 13.94 -2.24
C SER A 300 8.17 12.85 -3.04
N ASP A 301 9.39 13.10 -3.56
CA ASP A 301 10.15 12.12 -4.35
C ASP A 301 10.73 11.00 -3.47
N VAL A 302 9.86 10.12 -3.01
CA VAL A 302 10.18 8.94 -2.20
C VAL A 302 9.65 7.65 -2.81
N GLY A 303 10.33 6.56 -2.54
CA GLY A 303 9.90 5.23 -3.01
C GLY A 303 9.64 5.20 -4.51
N GLY A 304 8.50 4.65 -4.89
CA GLY A 304 8.05 4.56 -6.28
C GLY A 304 7.32 5.79 -6.81
N ALA A 305 7.38 6.96 -6.14
CA ALA A 305 6.66 8.16 -6.60
C ALA A 305 7.04 8.57 -8.03
N ALA A 306 8.33 8.52 -8.37
CA ALA A 306 8.82 8.82 -9.72
C ALA A 306 8.49 7.74 -10.77
N GLU A 307 7.95 6.60 -10.35
CA GLU A 307 7.46 5.54 -11.24
C GLU A 307 5.94 5.71 -11.53
N MET A 308 5.24 6.52 -10.71
CA MET A 308 3.83 6.87 -10.86
C MET A 308 3.63 8.23 -11.54
N ILE A 309 4.49 9.20 -11.24
CA ILE A 309 4.31 10.60 -11.60
C ILE A 309 5.35 11.02 -12.62
N VAL A 310 4.87 11.51 -13.78
CA VAL A 310 5.63 12.26 -14.78
C VAL A 310 5.39 13.74 -14.51
N PRO A 311 6.38 14.48 -13.95
CA PRO A 311 6.20 15.85 -13.52
C PRO A 311 5.66 16.77 -14.63
N GLY A 312 4.63 17.55 -14.32
CA GLY A 312 3.99 18.49 -15.26
C GLY A 312 2.96 17.85 -16.20
N TRP A 313 2.88 16.51 -16.25
CA TRP A 313 1.92 15.80 -17.09
C TRP A 313 0.74 15.19 -16.31
N ASN A 314 1.01 14.37 -15.28
CA ASN A 314 -0.04 13.73 -14.46
C ASN A 314 0.08 14.05 -12.97
N GLY A 315 0.91 15.01 -12.59
CA GLY A 315 1.16 15.44 -11.22
C GLY A 315 2.50 16.14 -11.10
N PHE A 316 2.93 16.34 -9.86
CA PHE A 316 4.22 16.93 -9.54
C PHE A 316 4.96 16.12 -8.48
N LEU A 317 6.30 16.12 -8.60
CA LEU A 317 7.21 15.67 -7.56
C LEU A 317 7.91 16.87 -6.91
N PHE A 318 8.24 16.75 -5.62
CA PHE A 318 9.04 17.74 -4.92
C PHE A 318 10.07 17.05 -4.00
N PRO A 319 11.24 17.68 -3.71
CA PRO A 319 12.24 17.13 -2.82
C PRO A 319 11.68 16.98 -1.40
N VAL A 320 12.04 15.89 -0.72
CA VAL A 320 11.59 15.60 0.64
C VAL A 320 11.92 16.75 1.58
N GLY A 321 10.91 17.29 2.28
CA GLY A 321 11.06 18.39 3.24
C GLY A 321 11.15 19.79 2.60
N ASP A 322 11.17 19.92 1.28
CA ASP A 322 11.16 21.21 0.60
C ASP A 322 9.74 21.78 0.54
N THR A 323 9.38 22.55 1.57
CA THR A 323 8.07 23.21 1.67
C THR A 323 7.86 24.27 0.58
N ARG A 324 8.93 24.96 0.13
CA ARG A 324 8.83 25.96 -0.94
C ARG A 324 8.42 25.29 -2.25
N ALA A 325 9.10 24.23 -2.63
CA ALA A 325 8.75 23.46 -3.84
C ALA A 325 7.34 22.88 -3.75
N LEU A 326 6.90 22.37 -2.59
CA LEU A 326 5.53 21.93 -2.37
C LEU A 326 4.51 23.04 -2.63
N VAL A 327 4.71 24.21 -2.03
CA VAL A 327 3.84 25.40 -2.18
C VAL A 327 3.75 25.83 -3.65
N ASP A 328 4.87 25.89 -4.36
CA ASP A 328 4.89 26.33 -5.77
C ASP A 328 4.11 25.35 -6.66
N LYS A 329 4.22 24.02 -6.41
CA LYS A 329 3.46 23.01 -7.15
C LYS A 329 1.96 23.03 -6.81
N LEU A 330 1.61 23.20 -5.54
CA LEU A 330 0.21 23.36 -5.13
C LEU A 330 -0.43 24.63 -5.69
N ALA A 331 0.31 25.74 -5.73
CA ALA A 331 -0.15 26.98 -6.36
C ALA A 331 -0.42 26.79 -7.87
N THR A 332 0.39 25.99 -8.57
CA THR A 332 0.15 25.66 -9.98
C THR A 332 -1.14 24.85 -10.17
N LEU A 333 -1.47 23.96 -9.23
CA LEU A 333 -2.70 23.16 -9.27
C LEU A 333 -3.95 23.93 -8.83
N ALA A 334 -3.83 25.15 -8.31
CA ALA A 334 -4.97 26.01 -8.06
C ALA A 334 -5.64 26.49 -9.37
N ASP A 335 -4.93 26.44 -10.51
CA ASP A 335 -5.53 26.60 -11.83
C ASP A 335 -6.33 25.34 -12.19
N GLN A 336 -7.64 25.47 -12.26
CA GLN A 336 -8.57 24.37 -12.53
C GLN A 336 -8.34 23.70 -13.90
N THR A 337 -7.85 24.44 -14.90
CA THR A 337 -7.57 23.89 -16.23
C THR A 337 -6.38 22.93 -16.17
N VAL A 338 -5.31 23.35 -15.49
CA VAL A 338 -4.12 22.53 -15.24
C VAL A 338 -4.48 21.32 -14.40
N SER A 339 -5.20 21.53 -13.30
CA SER A 339 -5.65 20.51 -12.36
C SER A 339 -6.45 19.40 -13.06
N ARG A 340 -7.51 19.75 -13.80
CA ARG A 340 -8.36 18.78 -14.51
C ARG A 340 -7.58 17.97 -15.55
N ARG A 341 -6.73 18.62 -16.33
CA ARG A 341 -5.88 17.94 -17.33
C ARG A 341 -4.97 16.92 -16.67
N MET A 342 -4.27 17.33 -15.61
CA MET A 342 -3.36 16.42 -14.87
C MET A 342 -4.10 15.27 -14.21
N GLY A 343 -5.26 15.54 -13.61
CA GLY A 343 -6.10 14.51 -13.01
C GLY A 343 -6.53 13.44 -14.01
N LYS A 344 -6.98 13.85 -15.20
CA LYS A 344 -7.31 12.91 -16.30
C LYS A 344 -6.10 12.05 -16.68
N ASN A 345 -4.94 12.67 -16.87
CA ASN A 345 -3.71 11.93 -17.22
C ASN A 345 -3.29 10.98 -16.09
N ALA A 346 -3.51 11.37 -14.82
CA ALA A 346 -3.25 10.52 -13.66
C ALA A 346 -4.12 9.26 -13.70
N ARG A 347 -5.41 9.40 -13.99
CA ARG A 347 -6.34 8.29 -14.18
C ARG A 347 -5.88 7.34 -15.28
N ASP A 348 -5.53 7.86 -16.46
CA ASP A 348 -5.04 7.07 -17.59
C ASP A 348 -3.83 6.20 -17.23
N VAL A 349 -2.92 6.72 -16.39
CA VAL A 349 -1.75 5.97 -15.90
C VAL A 349 -2.19 4.82 -14.99
N VAL A 350 -3.11 5.08 -14.05
CA VAL A 350 -3.58 4.06 -13.12
C VAL A 350 -4.29 2.93 -13.86
N GLU A 351 -5.19 3.24 -14.78
CA GLU A 351 -5.92 2.23 -15.54
C GLU A 351 -4.99 1.31 -16.33
N ARG A 352 -3.92 1.85 -16.91
CA ARG A 352 -2.96 1.07 -17.70
C ARG A 352 -1.97 0.27 -16.86
N LEU A 353 -1.45 0.85 -15.77
CA LEU A 353 -0.27 0.32 -15.08
C LEU A 353 -0.54 -0.14 -13.64
N PHE A 354 -1.50 0.48 -12.96
CA PHE A 354 -1.72 0.34 -11.52
C PHE A 354 -3.15 -0.08 -11.17
N SER A 355 -3.88 -0.67 -12.14
CA SER A 355 -5.16 -1.29 -11.85
C SER A 355 -4.96 -2.58 -11.06
N GLU A 356 -5.92 -2.90 -10.18
CA GLU A 356 -5.93 -4.16 -9.42
C GLU A 356 -5.91 -5.36 -10.37
N LYS A 357 -6.60 -5.26 -11.51
CA LYS A 357 -6.58 -6.28 -12.56
C LYS A 357 -5.15 -6.54 -13.06
N THR A 358 -4.42 -5.48 -13.42
CA THR A 358 -3.02 -5.60 -13.90
C THR A 358 -2.11 -6.22 -12.84
N MET A 359 -2.27 -5.84 -11.57
CA MET A 359 -1.54 -6.40 -10.44
C MET A 359 -1.82 -7.90 -10.30
N VAL A 360 -3.09 -8.30 -10.28
CA VAL A 360 -3.51 -9.70 -10.11
C VAL A 360 -3.09 -10.57 -11.30
N ASP A 361 -3.19 -10.07 -12.54
CA ASP A 361 -2.69 -10.77 -13.74
C ASP A 361 -1.20 -11.13 -13.62
N ARG A 362 -0.39 -10.24 -13.04
CA ARG A 362 1.04 -10.49 -12.80
C ARG A 362 1.28 -11.50 -11.69
N TYR A 363 0.51 -11.44 -10.59
CA TYR A 363 0.58 -12.44 -9.51
C TYR A 363 0.17 -13.83 -10.00
N GLU A 364 -0.93 -13.93 -10.72
CA GLU A 364 -1.42 -15.20 -11.26
C GLU A 364 -0.39 -15.84 -12.20
N ARG A 365 0.18 -15.06 -13.11
CA ARG A 365 1.24 -15.52 -14.01
C ARG A 365 2.46 -16.02 -13.23
N LEU A 366 2.94 -15.24 -12.26
CA LEU A 366 4.07 -15.62 -11.41
C LEU A 366 3.81 -16.94 -10.67
N LEU A 367 2.61 -17.10 -10.08
CA LEU A 367 2.20 -18.31 -9.37
C LEU A 367 2.21 -19.52 -10.31
N LEU A 368 1.59 -19.41 -11.48
CA LEU A 368 1.52 -20.49 -12.45
C LEU A 368 2.90 -20.89 -12.99
N ASP A 369 3.77 -19.91 -13.28
CA ASP A 369 5.15 -20.14 -13.74
C ASP A 369 5.97 -20.93 -12.69
N LEU A 370 5.90 -20.51 -11.42
CA LEU A 370 6.63 -21.18 -10.35
C LEU A 370 6.10 -22.60 -10.08
N CYS A 371 4.79 -22.81 -10.21
CA CYS A 371 4.18 -24.13 -10.09
C CYS A 371 4.65 -25.07 -11.21
N ARG A 372 4.65 -24.60 -12.47
CA ARG A 372 5.12 -25.37 -13.65
C ARG A 372 6.59 -25.73 -13.56
N ALA A 373 7.45 -24.76 -13.22
CA ALA A 373 8.89 -25.00 -13.08
C ALA A 373 9.20 -26.11 -12.06
N ARG A 374 8.40 -26.23 -11.00
CA ARG A 374 8.58 -27.31 -10.01
C ARG A 374 8.01 -28.65 -10.44
N SER A 375 6.93 -28.68 -11.23
CA SER A 375 6.39 -29.93 -11.78
C SER A 375 7.38 -30.56 -12.77
N GLY A 376 7.92 -29.78 -13.71
CA GLY A 376 8.93 -30.26 -14.65
C GLY A 376 10.23 -30.72 -13.98
N ALA A 377 10.66 -30.06 -12.90
CA ALA A 377 11.82 -30.53 -12.13
C ALA A 377 11.56 -31.83 -11.36
N ARG A 378 10.31 -32.14 -11.00
CA ARG A 378 9.95 -33.46 -10.40
C ARG A 378 9.96 -34.56 -11.42
N GLU A 379 9.46 -34.33 -12.61
CA GLU A 379 9.47 -35.32 -13.71
C GLU A 379 10.89 -35.63 -14.17
N ALA A 380 11.75 -34.61 -14.27
CA ALA A 380 13.17 -34.80 -14.63
C ALA A 380 14.00 -35.50 -13.55
N MET A 381 13.59 -35.58 -12.29
CA MET A 381 14.25 -36.31 -11.21
C MET A 381 13.66 -37.71 -11.00
N ALA A 382 12.53 -38.02 -11.62
CA ALA A 382 11.87 -39.32 -11.54
C ALA A 382 12.22 -40.25 -12.74
N ASN A 383 12.78 -39.65 -13.81
CA ASN A 383 13.37 -40.32 -14.95
C ASN A 383 14.92 -40.40 -14.79
#